data_c61a5713cb3427861bab9fac05f9ae45
#
_entry.id   c61a5713cb3427861bab9fac05f9ae45
#
_cell.length_a   1.000
_cell.length_b   1.000
_cell.length_c   1.000
_cell.angle_alpha   90.00
_cell.angle_beta   90.00
_cell.angle_gamma   90.00
#
_symmetry.space_group_name_H-M   'P 1'
#
loop_
_entity.id
_entity.type
_entity.pdbx_description
1 polymer ?
#
loop_
_entity_poly.entity_id
_entity_poly.type
_entity_poly.pdbx_seq_one_letter_code
_entity_poly.pdbx_strand_id
1 'polypeptide(L)'
;MSTLTSQPSRNARETAVSRRANALAERLEQGAAALASLARTLSATEWQIRIPHDGRPIGVVVHHVASMYPLEIQLAQNLAAGQAIVGVTWDAVHELNARHATENGTVTLAAALELLERNSAAAAAAIRSLSDEELDRAAEVSLNADAPLTCQFFLEDHAVRHSYHHLARIRAALAAGGR
;
A
#
# COMPACT_ATOMS: atom_id res chain seq x y z
N MET A 1 33.42 2.04 53.79
CA MET A 1 33.59 2.54 52.42
C MET A 1 32.64 1.77 51.53
N SER A 2 31.47 2.35 51.27
CA SER A 2 30.42 1.73 50.39
C SER A 2 30.59 2.31 49.01
N THR A 3 30.92 1.45 48.04
CA THR A 3 30.94 1.79 46.62
C THR A 3 29.53 1.73 46.05
N LEU A 4 28.98 2.88 45.76
CA LEU A 4 27.74 3.02 44.97
C LEU A 4 28.05 2.70 43.52
N THR A 5 27.61 1.52 43.06
CA THR A 5 27.62 1.16 41.65
C THR A 5 26.40 1.85 40.97
N SER A 6 26.70 2.92 40.25
CA SER A 6 25.68 3.58 39.40
C SER A 6 25.24 2.64 38.27
N GLN A 7 23.98 2.21 38.28
CA GLN A 7 23.38 1.55 37.13
C GLN A 7 23.20 2.56 36.00
N PRO A 8 23.53 2.23 34.75
CA PRO A 8 23.25 3.11 33.63
C PRO A 8 21.76 3.22 33.40
N SER A 9 21.31 4.45 33.25
CA SER A 9 19.95 4.84 33.01
C SER A 9 19.38 4.14 31.75
N ARG A 10 18.21 3.53 31.89
CA ARG A 10 17.42 2.83 30.86
C ARG A 10 16.72 3.75 29.85
N ASN A 11 17.24 4.93 29.57
CA ASN A 11 16.62 5.92 28.69
C ASN A 11 17.60 6.47 27.66
N ALA A 12 17.94 5.67 26.65
CA ALA A 12 18.42 6.10 25.34
C ALA A 12 18.51 4.88 24.40
N ARG A 13 17.41 4.16 24.17
CA ARG A 13 17.22 3.58 22.86
C ARG A 13 16.61 4.71 22.00
N GLU A 14 17.47 5.61 21.51
CA GLU A 14 17.20 6.24 20.22
C GLU A 14 16.82 5.10 19.27
N THR A 15 15.57 5.08 18.84
CA THR A 15 15.07 4.12 17.85
C THR A 15 15.91 4.36 16.60
N ALA A 16 16.93 3.54 16.40
CA ALA A 16 17.72 3.58 15.18
C ALA A 16 16.72 3.41 14.02
N VAL A 17 16.70 4.39 13.15
CA VAL A 17 15.77 4.41 12.01
C VAL A 17 15.94 3.11 11.23
N SER A 18 14.88 2.31 11.12
CA SER A 18 14.93 1.03 10.43
C SER A 18 15.29 1.23 8.96
N ARG A 19 16.40 0.62 8.52
CA ARG A 19 16.77 0.64 7.10
C ARG A 19 15.77 -0.14 6.25
N ARG A 20 15.19 -1.20 6.81
CA ARG A 20 14.17 -2.02 6.15
C ARG A 20 12.90 -1.21 5.93
N ALA A 21 12.43 -0.52 6.95
CA ALA A 21 11.26 0.36 6.84
C ALA A 21 11.48 1.47 5.81
N ASN A 22 12.66 2.11 5.82
CA ASN A 22 12.99 3.12 4.81
C ASN A 22 12.99 2.54 3.39
N ALA A 23 13.60 1.38 3.16
CA ALA A 23 13.62 0.75 1.85
C ALA A 23 12.20 0.36 1.36
N LEU A 24 11.32 -0.09 2.25
CA LEU A 24 9.92 -0.37 1.92
C LEU A 24 9.17 0.91 1.53
N ALA A 25 9.32 1.98 2.31
CA ALA A 25 8.71 3.27 2.04
C ALA A 25 9.19 3.86 0.71
N GLU A 26 10.49 3.83 0.44
CA GLU A 26 11.06 4.28 -0.84
C GLU A 26 10.50 3.50 -2.03
N ARG A 27 10.36 2.18 -1.91
CA ARG A 27 9.77 1.34 -2.98
C ARG A 27 8.29 1.69 -3.21
N LEU A 28 7.52 1.95 -2.15
CA LEU A 28 6.13 2.39 -2.27
C LEU A 28 6.04 3.73 -3.00
N GLU A 29 6.84 4.71 -2.59
CA GLU A 29 6.91 6.03 -3.24
C GLU A 29 7.32 5.93 -4.71
N GLN A 30 8.30 5.11 -5.04
CA GLN A 30 8.73 4.85 -6.43
C GLN A 30 7.59 4.25 -7.26
N GLY A 31 6.85 3.28 -6.72
CA GLY A 31 5.70 2.69 -7.39
C GLY A 31 4.58 3.69 -7.64
N ALA A 32 4.23 4.51 -6.63
CA ALA A 32 3.23 5.56 -6.73
C ALA A 32 3.65 6.65 -7.73
N ALA A 33 4.91 7.09 -7.69
CA ALA A 33 5.47 8.07 -8.63
C ALA A 33 5.46 7.55 -10.09
N ALA A 34 5.80 6.27 -10.30
CA ALA A 34 5.76 5.65 -11.62
C ALA A 34 4.32 5.56 -12.17
N LEU A 35 3.35 5.22 -11.31
CA LEU A 35 1.93 5.21 -11.67
C LEU A 35 1.43 6.62 -12.00
N ALA A 36 1.74 7.61 -11.17
CA ALA A 36 1.39 9.01 -11.40
C ALA A 36 2.02 9.55 -12.69
N SER A 37 3.27 9.20 -12.96
CA SER A 37 4.00 9.59 -14.18
C SER A 37 3.31 9.08 -15.43
N LEU A 38 2.93 7.79 -15.45
CA LEU A 38 2.16 7.24 -16.56
C LEU A 38 0.80 7.93 -16.68
N ALA A 39 0.06 8.08 -15.58
CA ALA A 39 -1.28 8.67 -15.60
C ALA A 39 -1.28 10.08 -16.21
N ARG A 40 -0.26 10.89 -15.94
CA ARG A 40 -0.12 12.25 -16.51
C ARG A 40 0.07 12.27 -18.02
N THR A 41 0.51 11.17 -18.64
CA THR A 41 0.69 11.09 -20.10
C THR A 41 -0.57 10.67 -20.85
N LEU A 42 -1.59 10.21 -20.13
CA LEU A 42 -2.80 9.66 -20.74
C LEU A 42 -3.72 10.77 -21.27
N SER A 43 -4.24 10.54 -22.48
CA SER A 43 -5.36 11.30 -23.03
C SER A 43 -6.66 10.98 -22.29
N ALA A 44 -7.67 11.83 -22.46
CA ALA A 44 -9.01 11.59 -21.92
C ALA A 44 -9.63 10.27 -22.39
N THR A 45 -9.34 9.87 -23.63
CA THR A 45 -9.80 8.59 -24.19
C THR A 45 -9.10 7.41 -23.55
N GLU A 46 -7.78 7.48 -23.39
CA GLU A 46 -6.99 6.43 -22.74
C GLU A 46 -7.35 6.26 -21.26
N TRP A 47 -7.69 7.36 -20.57
CA TRP A 47 -8.17 7.35 -19.20
C TRP A 47 -9.44 6.49 -19.00
N GLN A 48 -10.24 6.33 -20.06
CA GLN A 48 -11.48 5.54 -20.07
C GLN A 48 -11.29 4.11 -20.60
N ILE A 49 -10.12 3.74 -21.09
CA ILE A 49 -9.86 2.36 -21.53
C ILE A 49 -10.09 1.41 -20.36
N ARG A 50 -10.85 0.34 -20.62
CA ARG A 50 -11.11 -0.70 -19.64
C ARG A 50 -9.97 -1.72 -19.61
N ILE A 51 -9.49 -2.02 -18.42
CA ILE A 51 -8.42 -3.01 -18.25
C ILE A 51 -9.00 -4.41 -18.48
N PRO A 52 -8.40 -5.23 -19.39
CA PRO A 52 -8.86 -6.59 -19.66
C PRO A 52 -8.92 -7.43 -18.36
N HIS A 53 -9.94 -8.27 -18.23
CA HIS A 53 -10.23 -9.14 -17.09
C HIS A 53 -10.56 -8.40 -15.76
N ASP A 54 -10.30 -7.11 -15.67
CA ASP A 54 -10.66 -6.26 -14.55
C ASP A 54 -11.99 -5.55 -14.80
N GLY A 55 -12.17 -5.08 -16.02
CA GLY A 55 -13.36 -4.37 -16.48
C GLY A 55 -13.43 -2.90 -16.05
N ARG A 56 -12.62 -2.46 -15.11
CA ARG A 56 -12.58 -1.07 -14.62
C ARG A 56 -11.83 -0.16 -15.60
N PRO A 57 -12.26 1.10 -15.79
CA PRO A 57 -11.47 2.10 -16.50
C PRO A 57 -10.11 2.34 -15.84
N ILE A 58 -9.09 2.71 -16.61
CA ILE A 58 -7.76 3.04 -16.09
C ILE A 58 -7.86 4.08 -14.98
N GLY A 59 -8.65 5.13 -15.16
CA GLY A 59 -8.84 6.17 -14.15
C GLY A 59 -9.36 5.66 -12.82
N VAL A 60 -10.32 4.76 -12.84
CA VAL A 60 -10.87 4.12 -11.65
C VAL A 60 -9.81 3.28 -10.96
N VAL A 61 -8.95 2.59 -11.71
CA VAL A 61 -7.87 1.77 -11.14
C VAL A 61 -6.77 2.62 -10.52
N VAL A 62 -6.39 3.74 -11.13
CA VAL A 62 -5.44 4.69 -10.52
C VAL A 62 -5.99 5.23 -9.19
N HIS A 63 -7.26 5.63 -9.18
CA HIS A 63 -7.93 6.10 -7.95
C HIS A 63 -8.05 4.99 -6.90
N HIS A 64 -8.33 3.76 -7.32
CA HIS A 64 -8.39 2.60 -6.44
C HIS A 64 -7.05 2.37 -5.71
N VAL A 65 -5.92 2.35 -6.42
CA VAL A 65 -4.60 2.23 -5.79
C VAL A 65 -4.41 3.30 -4.73
N ALA A 66 -4.73 4.54 -5.05
CA ALA A 66 -4.62 5.67 -4.13
C ALA A 66 -5.50 5.50 -2.88
N SER A 67 -6.74 5.01 -3.05
CA SER A 67 -7.72 4.85 -1.97
C SER A 67 -7.43 3.67 -1.05
N MET A 68 -6.67 2.66 -1.51
CA MET A 68 -6.37 1.47 -0.73
C MET A 68 -5.22 1.64 0.26
N TYR A 69 -4.29 2.57 0.03
CA TYR A 69 -3.15 2.78 0.93
C TYR A 69 -3.52 2.93 2.42
N PRO A 70 -4.51 3.76 2.81
CA PRO A 70 -4.86 3.89 4.22
C PRO A 70 -5.32 2.57 4.86
N LEU A 71 -6.09 1.76 4.14
CA LEU A 71 -6.56 0.45 4.62
C LEU A 71 -5.39 -0.54 4.76
N GLU A 72 -4.55 -0.64 3.73
CA GLU A 72 -3.40 -1.54 3.72
C GLU A 72 -2.40 -1.21 4.84
N ILE A 73 -2.16 0.09 5.07
CA ILE A 73 -1.31 0.54 6.19
C ILE A 73 -1.94 0.24 7.53
N GLN A 74 -3.25 0.44 7.70
CA GLN A 74 -3.94 0.10 8.94
C GLN A 74 -3.82 -1.39 9.26
N LEU A 75 -3.99 -2.26 8.26
CA LEU A 75 -3.84 -3.71 8.44
C LEU A 75 -2.40 -4.10 8.76
N ALA A 76 -1.42 -3.46 8.11
CA ALA A 76 0.00 -3.68 8.43
C ALA A 76 0.34 -3.24 9.87
N GLN A 77 -0.23 -2.12 10.34
CA GLN A 77 -0.06 -1.65 11.72
C GLN A 77 -0.69 -2.62 12.74
N ASN A 78 -1.82 -3.26 12.41
CA ASN A 78 -2.39 -4.32 13.24
C ASN A 78 -1.41 -5.49 13.38
N LEU A 79 -0.81 -5.96 12.28
CA LEU A 79 0.22 -7.00 12.32
C LEU A 79 1.45 -6.56 13.10
N ALA A 80 1.91 -5.32 12.91
CA ALA A 80 3.01 -4.74 13.69
C ALA A 80 2.73 -4.71 15.21
N ALA A 81 1.47 -4.58 15.59
CA ALA A 81 1.01 -4.70 16.98
C ALA A 81 0.81 -6.17 17.44
N GLY A 82 1.01 -7.16 16.59
CA GLY A 82 0.75 -8.58 16.87
C GLY A 82 -0.73 -8.95 16.83
N GLN A 83 -1.56 -8.13 16.17
CA GLN A 83 -2.99 -8.36 16.05
C GLN A 83 -3.32 -9.08 14.74
N ALA A 84 -4.09 -10.16 14.82
CA ALA A 84 -4.55 -10.90 13.65
C ALA A 84 -5.53 -10.08 12.79
N ILE A 85 -5.50 -10.32 11.47
CA ILE A 85 -6.48 -9.80 10.51
C ILE A 85 -7.50 -10.91 10.30
N VAL A 86 -8.64 -10.81 10.98
CA VAL A 86 -9.68 -11.84 10.98
C VAL A 86 -10.93 -11.41 10.25
N GLY A 87 -11.66 -12.37 9.69
CA GLY A 87 -12.98 -12.15 9.10
C GLY A 87 -12.99 -11.40 7.76
N VAL A 88 -11.85 -11.11 7.18
CA VAL A 88 -11.75 -10.57 5.82
C VAL A 88 -11.86 -11.72 4.84
N THR A 89 -12.80 -11.65 3.90
CA THR A 89 -13.03 -12.67 2.86
C THR A 89 -12.81 -12.09 1.47
N TRP A 90 -12.55 -12.95 0.48
CA TRP A 90 -12.44 -12.51 -0.91
C TRP A 90 -13.73 -11.89 -1.43
N ASP A 91 -14.90 -12.37 -0.99
CA ASP A 91 -16.18 -11.77 -1.35
C ASP A 91 -16.30 -10.33 -0.84
N ALA A 92 -15.89 -10.07 0.41
CA ALA A 92 -15.86 -8.72 0.96
C ALA A 92 -14.89 -7.79 0.20
N VAL A 93 -13.74 -8.31 -0.22
CA VAL A 93 -12.78 -7.56 -1.06
C VAL A 93 -13.38 -7.26 -2.44
N HIS A 94 -14.04 -8.24 -3.07
CA HIS A 94 -14.69 -8.04 -4.36
C HIS A 94 -15.83 -7.02 -4.27
N GLU A 95 -16.64 -7.08 -3.22
CA GLU A 95 -17.72 -6.12 -2.98
C GLU A 95 -17.17 -4.70 -2.76
N LEU A 96 -16.12 -4.55 -1.95
CA LEU A 96 -15.44 -3.26 -1.74
C LEU A 96 -14.95 -2.68 -3.07
N ASN A 97 -14.31 -3.50 -3.91
CA ASN A 97 -13.81 -3.09 -5.22
C ASN A 97 -14.93 -2.70 -6.19
N ALA A 98 -16.02 -3.46 -6.20
CA ALA A 98 -17.19 -3.16 -7.05
C ALA A 98 -17.88 -1.85 -6.64
N ARG A 99 -18.07 -1.65 -5.33
CA ARG A 99 -18.61 -0.39 -4.79
C ARG A 99 -17.72 0.79 -5.14
N HIS A 100 -16.39 0.68 -4.88
CA HIS A 100 -15.43 1.71 -5.26
C HIS A 100 -15.52 2.05 -6.75
N ALA A 101 -15.61 1.05 -7.63
CA ALA A 101 -15.69 1.27 -9.07
C ALA A 101 -16.98 2.01 -9.48
N THR A 102 -18.09 1.72 -8.81
CA THR A 102 -19.39 2.39 -9.05
C THR A 102 -19.34 3.86 -8.59
N GLU A 103 -18.82 4.11 -7.40
CA GLU A 103 -18.76 5.44 -6.78
C GLU A 103 -17.78 6.38 -7.49
N ASN A 104 -16.73 5.82 -8.11
CA ASN A 104 -15.64 6.59 -8.71
C ASN A 104 -15.56 6.46 -10.24
N GLY A 105 -16.66 6.03 -10.89
CA GLY A 105 -16.71 5.79 -12.33
C GLY A 105 -16.38 7.00 -13.22
N THR A 106 -16.52 8.22 -12.68
CA THR A 106 -16.26 9.49 -13.36
C THR A 106 -15.09 10.28 -12.78
N VAL A 107 -14.21 9.61 -12.03
CA VAL A 107 -13.08 10.26 -11.38
C VAL A 107 -12.16 10.99 -12.38
N THR A 108 -11.83 12.24 -12.07
CA THR A 108 -10.92 13.03 -12.89
C THR A 108 -9.46 12.65 -12.64
N LEU A 109 -8.59 12.88 -13.64
CA LEU A 109 -7.15 12.69 -13.50
C LEU A 109 -6.59 13.50 -12.31
N ALA A 110 -7.01 14.77 -12.18
CA ALA A 110 -6.53 15.63 -11.11
C ALA A 110 -6.88 15.07 -9.71
N ALA A 111 -8.13 14.64 -9.50
CA ALA A 111 -8.57 14.08 -8.21
C ALA A 111 -7.84 12.76 -7.88
N ALA A 112 -7.64 11.89 -8.88
CA ALA A 112 -6.92 10.65 -8.67
C ALA A 112 -5.45 10.87 -8.34
N LEU A 113 -4.78 11.81 -9.01
CA LEU A 113 -3.37 12.16 -8.74
C LEU A 113 -3.18 12.83 -7.38
N GLU A 114 -4.06 13.74 -7.00
CA GLU A 114 -4.04 14.39 -5.68
C GLU A 114 -4.19 13.34 -4.55
N LEU A 115 -5.14 12.42 -4.72
CA LEU A 115 -5.35 11.33 -3.76
C LEU A 115 -4.13 10.41 -3.69
N LEU A 116 -3.54 10.05 -4.84
CA LEU A 116 -2.37 9.18 -4.93
C LEU A 116 -1.16 9.80 -4.22
N GLU A 117 -0.87 11.07 -4.47
CA GLU A 117 0.23 11.80 -3.85
C GLU A 117 0.05 11.90 -2.33
N ARG A 118 -1.12 12.32 -1.87
CA ARG A 118 -1.41 12.46 -0.45
C ARG A 118 -1.33 11.13 0.30
N ASN A 119 -1.97 10.09 -0.23
CA ASN A 119 -2.08 8.82 0.48
C ASN A 119 -0.79 8.00 0.40
N SER A 120 -0.03 8.06 -0.70
CA SER A 120 1.27 7.40 -0.77
C SER A 120 2.31 8.05 0.15
N ALA A 121 2.30 9.38 0.28
CA ALA A 121 3.16 10.08 1.23
C ALA A 121 2.84 9.72 2.68
N ALA A 122 1.56 9.66 3.03
CA ALA A 122 1.11 9.25 4.37
C ALA A 122 1.47 7.78 4.66
N ALA A 123 1.28 6.89 3.68
CA ALA A 123 1.66 5.48 3.79
C ALA A 123 3.17 5.30 3.99
N ALA A 124 3.97 5.99 3.20
CA ALA A 124 5.43 5.95 3.33
C ALA A 124 5.92 6.48 4.70
N ALA A 125 5.31 7.56 5.20
CA ALA A 125 5.62 8.08 6.53
C ALA A 125 5.26 7.07 7.64
N ALA A 126 4.11 6.40 7.53
CA ALA A 126 3.70 5.36 8.47
C ALA A 126 4.64 4.14 8.43
N ILE A 127 5.06 3.68 7.25
CA ILE A 127 6.03 2.60 7.11
C ILE A 127 7.37 2.98 7.76
N ARG A 128 7.87 4.20 7.53
CA ARG A 128 9.14 4.67 8.13
C ARG A 128 9.15 4.70 9.66
N SER A 129 7.98 4.77 10.28
CA SER A 129 7.86 4.75 11.74
C SER A 129 8.00 3.36 12.36
N LEU A 130 7.96 2.29 11.55
CA LEU A 130 8.07 0.91 12.03
C LEU A 130 9.52 0.54 12.36
N SER A 131 9.69 -0.15 13.48
CA SER A 131 10.94 -0.78 13.85
C SER A 131 11.14 -2.13 13.14
N ASP A 132 12.37 -2.64 13.13
CA ASP A 132 12.67 -3.98 12.59
C ASP A 132 11.90 -5.08 13.36
N GLU A 133 11.72 -4.93 14.68
CA GLU A 133 10.93 -5.85 15.50
C GLU A 133 9.46 -5.86 15.08
N GLU A 134 8.86 -4.70 14.81
CA GLU A 134 7.49 -4.57 14.34
C GLU A 134 7.32 -5.16 12.92
N LEU A 135 8.31 -4.97 12.05
CA LEU A 135 8.32 -5.57 10.71
C LEU A 135 8.39 -7.11 10.76
N ASP A 136 9.08 -7.68 11.74
CA ASP A 136 9.21 -9.13 11.91
C ASP A 136 8.02 -9.76 12.65
N ARG A 137 7.16 -8.96 13.27
CA ARG A 137 6.00 -9.47 14.00
C ARG A 137 5.02 -10.11 13.05
N ALA A 138 4.55 -11.32 13.39
CA ALA A 138 3.62 -12.10 12.58
C ALA A 138 2.33 -12.35 13.34
N ALA A 139 1.21 -12.33 12.63
CA ALA A 139 -0.08 -12.77 13.11
C ALA A 139 -0.93 -13.35 11.96
N GLU A 140 -1.99 -14.05 12.29
CA GLU A 140 -2.87 -14.72 11.32
C GLU A 140 -3.56 -13.72 10.38
N VAL A 141 -3.67 -14.09 9.10
CA VAL A 141 -4.35 -13.30 8.07
C VAL A 141 -5.38 -14.16 7.35
N SER A 142 -6.65 -13.84 7.53
CA SER A 142 -7.77 -14.64 7.04
C SER A 142 -7.79 -14.82 5.51
N LEU A 143 -7.39 -13.81 4.72
CA LEU A 143 -7.27 -13.92 3.26
C LEU A 143 -6.18 -14.91 2.80
N ASN A 144 -5.26 -15.28 3.69
CA ASN A 144 -4.16 -16.19 3.44
C ASN A 144 -4.36 -17.53 4.15
N ALA A 145 -5.60 -17.97 4.31
CA ALA A 145 -5.99 -19.22 5.00
C ALA A 145 -5.48 -19.26 6.45
N ASP A 146 -5.59 -18.14 7.16
CA ASP A 146 -5.15 -17.93 8.54
C ASP A 146 -3.64 -18.20 8.76
N ALA A 147 -2.85 -18.22 7.68
CA ALA A 147 -1.40 -18.33 7.81
C ALA A 147 -0.83 -17.08 8.51
N PRO A 148 0.14 -17.25 9.43
CA PRO A 148 0.81 -16.12 10.05
C PRO A 148 1.73 -15.42 9.06
N LEU A 149 1.43 -14.14 8.74
CA LEU A 149 2.26 -13.30 7.89
C LEU A 149 2.97 -12.24 8.73
N THR A 150 4.23 -11.97 8.43
CA THR A 150 4.94 -10.84 9.03
C THR A 150 4.38 -9.52 8.51
N CYS A 151 4.46 -8.47 9.32
CA CYS A 151 4.11 -7.11 8.90
C CYS A 151 4.87 -6.71 7.62
N GLN A 152 6.17 -7.03 7.53
CA GLN A 152 6.96 -6.75 6.33
C GLN A 152 6.40 -7.46 5.11
N PHE A 153 6.13 -8.77 5.17
CA PHE A 153 5.60 -9.50 4.03
C PHE A 153 4.26 -8.93 3.56
N PHE A 154 3.38 -8.62 4.52
CA PHE A 154 2.09 -8.00 4.22
C PHE A 154 2.26 -6.65 3.50
N LEU A 155 3.14 -5.78 3.98
CA LEU A 155 3.47 -4.51 3.32
C LEU A 155 3.99 -4.72 1.90
N GLU A 156 4.89 -5.69 1.68
CA GLU A 156 5.45 -5.98 0.36
C GLU A 156 4.40 -6.51 -0.61
N ASP A 157 3.55 -7.43 -0.17
CA ASP A 157 2.54 -8.06 -1.03
C ASP A 157 1.32 -7.18 -1.30
N HIS A 158 0.98 -6.28 -0.39
CA HIS A 158 -0.15 -5.35 -0.53
C HIS A 158 0.34 -3.95 -0.91
N ALA A 159 0.70 -3.10 0.03
CA ALA A 159 0.92 -1.68 -0.18
C ALA A 159 2.04 -1.37 -1.20
N VAL A 160 3.19 -2.03 -1.09
CA VAL A 160 4.32 -1.80 -2.00
C VAL A 160 4.01 -2.31 -3.40
N ARG A 161 3.54 -3.56 -3.53
CA ARG A 161 3.26 -4.19 -4.82
C ARG A 161 2.09 -3.54 -5.56
N HIS A 162 1.15 -2.91 -4.85
CA HIS A 162 -0.12 -2.43 -5.42
C HIS A 162 0.07 -1.53 -6.64
N SER A 163 0.83 -0.46 -6.51
CA SER A 163 1.12 0.44 -7.63
C SER A 163 1.80 -0.28 -8.80
N TYR A 164 2.79 -1.13 -8.54
CA TYR A 164 3.53 -1.84 -9.59
C TYR A 164 2.64 -2.83 -10.33
N HIS A 165 1.80 -3.57 -9.60
CA HIS A 165 0.86 -4.52 -10.18
C HIS A 165 -0.11 -3.82 -11.14
N HIS A 166 -0.75 -2.76 -10.70
CA HIS A 166 -1.70 -2.03 -11.53
C HIS A 166 -1.02 -1.26 -12.67
N LEU A 167 0.16 -0.71 -12.46
CA LEU A 167 0.96 -0.07 -13.51
C LEU A 167 1.26 -1.04 -14.66
N ALA A 168 1.65 -2.28 -14.36
CA ALA A 168 1.89 -3.31 -15.36
C ALA A 168 0.62 -3.64 -16.16
N ARG A 169 -0.52 -3.78 -15.48
CA ARG A 169 -1.82 -4.05 -16.13
C ARG A 169 -2.30 -2.90 -17.01
N ILE A 170 -2.12 -1.66 -16.57
CA ILE A 170 -2.46 -0.46 -17.35
C ILE A 170 -1.60 -0.40 -18.62
N ARG A 171 -0.29 -0.62 -18.50
CA ARG A 171 0.60 -0.66 -19.68
C ARG A 171 0.19 -1.74 -20.67
N ALA A 172 -0.17 -2.92 -20.21
CA ALA A 172 -0.67 -3.99 -21.07
C ALA A 172 -1.98 -3.62 -21.78
N ALA A 173 -2.91 -2.96 -21.08
CA ALA A 173 -4.17 -2.49 -21.66
C ALA A 173 -3.95 -1.42 -22.75
N LEU A 174 -3.06 -0.46 -22.50
CA LEU A 174 -2.69 0.58 -23.47
C LEU A 174 -2.03 -0.03 -24.72
N ALA A 175 -1.12 -0.99 -24.55
CA ALA A 175 -0.46 -1.68 -25.68
C ALA A 175 -1.45 -2.51 -26.53
N ALA A 176 -2.50 -3.06 -25.93
CA ALA A 176 -3.55 -3.79 -26.62
C ALA A 176 -4.53 -2.89 -27.36
N GLY A 177 -4.82 -1.70 -26.85
CA GLY A 177 -5.74 -0.72 -27.45
C GLY A 177 -5.14 0.12 -28.57
N GLY A 178 -3.80 0.09 -28.75
CA GLY A 178 -3.07 0.80 -29.82
C GLY A 178 -2.86 -0.01 -31.11
N ARG A 179 -3.54 -1.15 -31.26
CA ARG A 179 -3.50 -1.97 -32.50
C ARG A 179 -4.74 -1.83 -33.34
#